data_38a5ed9e2e38e4f0c0d037c3a0f01906
#
_entry.id   38a5ed9e2e38e4f0c0d037c3a0f01906
#
_cell.length_a   1.000
_cell.length_b   1.000
_cell.length_c   1.000
_cell.angle_alpha   90.00
_cell.angle_beta   90.00
_cell.angle_gamma   90.00
#
_symmetry.space_group_name_H-M   'P 1'
#
loop_
_entity.id
_entity.type
_entity.pdbx_description
1 polymer ?
#
loop_
_entity_poly.entity_id
_entity_poly.type
_entity_poly.pdbx_seq_one_letter_code
_entity_poly.pdbx_strand_id
1 'polypeptide(L)'
;VLFPVTMPASLWEESGRYSSIQSELLRFKDRNNTPMVLGMTHEEAAVQLVRDYATSYSKYPFMIYQIQTKFRDEARPRAGMIRVREFTMKDAYSFHTSQADLEAYYDRCHRAYERIFARAGVPEVVSVKSDSGMMGGSVSHEFMLLTPIGEDTLVICPECGYSANMEAADCIVAKPADEAEAPLTRVHTPGAHTIEDVCAQLNVPVEKTAK
;
A
#
# COMPACT_ATOMS: atom_id res chain seq x y z
N VAL A 1 -1.72 5.70 -22.17
CA VAL A 1 -2.43 4.43 -22.42
C VAL A 1 -3.76 4.41 -21.71
N LEU A 2 -4.65 3.51 -22.07
CA LEU A 2 -5.88 3.23 -21.33
C LEU A 2 -6.08 1.70 -21.34
N PHE A 3 -5.92 1.10 -20.17
CA PHE A 3 -6.07 -0.35 -20.01
C PHE A 3 -7.53 -0.74 -19.81
N PRO A 4 -7.93 -1.97 -20.17
CA PRO A 4 -9.21 -2.52 -19.77
C PRO A 4 -9.35 -2.56 -18.24
N VAL A 5 -10.57 -2.32 -17.75
CA VAL A 5 -10.89 -2.44 -16.33
C VAL A 5 -11.05 -3.90 -15.92
N THR A 6 -11.58 -4.72 -16.83
CA THR A 6 -11.70 -6.16 -16.65
C THR A 6 -10.50 -6.87 -17.25
N MET A 7 -9.89 -7.77 -16.49
CA MET A 7 -8.69 -8.48 -16.89
C MET A 7 -8.82 -9.99 -16.65
N PRO A 8 -8.17 -10.83 -17.46
CA PRO A 8 -8.06 -12.26 -17.14
C PRO A 8 -7.33 -12.47 -15.82
N ALA A 9 -7.83 -13.37 -14.99
CA ALA A 9 -7.19 -13.72 -13.72
C ALA A 9 -5.77 -14.27 -13.92
N SER A 10 -5.47 -14.89 -15.07
CA SER A 10 -4.16 -15.45 -15.41
C SER A 10 -3.01 -14.45 -15.30
N LEU A 11 -3.22 -13.16 -15.60
CA LEU A 11 -2.20 -12.12 -15.41
C LEU A 11 -1.83 -11.95 -13.93
N TRP A 12 -2.82 -12.02 -13.07
CA TRP A 12 -2.68 -11.90 -11.62
C TRP A 12 -2.14 -13.19 -10.98
N GLU A 13 -2.45 -14.34 -11.58
CA GLU A 13 -1.88 -15.64 -11.19
C GLU A 13 -0.38 -15.66 -11.51
N GLU A 14 0.04 -15.17 -12.68
CA GLU A 14 1.44 -15.09 -13.08
C GLU A 14 2.28 -14.21 -12.13
N SER A 15 1.74 -13.10 -11.65
CA SER A 15 2.41 -12.25 -10.65
C SER A 15 2.37 -12.80 -9.22
N GLY A 16 1.57 -13.84 -8.97
CA GLY A 16 1.29 -14.38 -7.63
C GLY A 16 0.30 -13.54 -6.82
N ARG A 17 -0.11 -12.38 -7.31
CA ARG A 17 -0.99 -11.45 -6.58
C ARG A 17 -2.44 -11.93 -6.52
N TYR A 18 -2.86 -12.82 -7.42
CA TYR A 18 -4.19 -13.42 -7.35
C TYR A 18 -4.45 -14.16 -6.05
N SER A 19 -3.44 -14.81 -5.50
CA SER A 19 -3.53 -15.56 -4.23
C SER A 19 -3.14 -14.74 -3.01
N SER A 20 -2.20 -13.80 -3.14
CA SER A 20 -1.75 -12.97 -2.02
C SER A 20 -2.74 -11.88 -1.64
N ILE A 21 -3.47 -11.31 -2.60
CA ILE A 21 -4.54 -10.34 -2.35
C ILE A 21 -5.84 -11.11 -2.16
N GLN A 22 -6.33 -11.20 -0.94
CA GLN A 22 -7.47 -12.07 -0.62
C GLN A 22 -8.82 -11.42 -0.93
N SER A 23 -9.32 -10.56 -0.08
CA SER A 23 -10.70 -10.08 -0.12
C SER A 23 -10.91 -8.81 -0.95
N GLU A 24 -9.88 -8.01 -1.15
CA GLU A 24 -10.01 -6.71 -1.81
C GLU A 24 -10.07 -6.79 -3.34
N LEU A 25 -9.62 -7.90 -3.91
CA LEU A 25 -9.66 -8.13 -5.34
C LEU A 25 -11.04 -8.67 -5.76
N LEU A 26 -11.78 -7.88 -6.52
CA LEU A 26 -13.07 -8.31 -7.07
C LEU A 26 -12.88 -9.34 -8.19
N ARG A 27 -13.43 -10.52 -7.97
CA ARG A 27 -13.33 -11.69 -8.86
C ARG A 27 -14.69 -12.06 -9.42
N PHE A 28 -14.72 -12.46 -10.69
CA PHE A 28 -15.93 -12.94 -11.34
C PHE A 28 -15.57 -13.95 -12.44
N LYS A 29 -16.57 -14.47 -13.12
CA LYS A 29 -16.38 -15.30 -14.30
C LYS A 29 -17.14 -14.70 -15.48
N ASP A 30 -16.54 -14.79 -16.65
CA ASP A 30 -17.24 -14.44 -17.89
C ASP A 30 -18.27 -15.52 -18.28
N ARG A 31 -18.97 -15.31 -19.41
CA ARG A 31 -19.96 -16.27 -19.92
C ARG A 31 -19.38 -17.64 -20.28
N ASN A 32 -18.09 -17.75 -20.47
CA ASN A 32 -17.36 -18.98 -20.79
C ASN A 32 -16.76 -19.64 -19.53
N ASN A 33 -17.12 -19.17 -18.34
CA ASN A 33 -16.53 -19.57 -17.06
C ASN A 33 -15.05 -19.24 -16.90
N THR A 34 -14.48 -18.34 -17.72
CA THR A 34 -13.11 -17.87 -17.56
C THR A 34 -13.00 -17.00 -16.32
N PRO A 35 -12.05 -17.29 -15.40
CA PRO A 35 -11.81 -16.42 -14.25
C PRO A 35 -11.32 -15.03 -14.68
N MET A 36 -11.95 -14.01 -14.14
CA MET A 36 -11.71 -12.61 -14.44
C MET A 36 -11.59 -11.81 -13.16
N VAL A 37 -10.95 -10.64 -13.23
CA VAL A 37 -10.84 -9.68 -12.13
C VAL A 37 -11.25 -8.29 -12.60
N LEU A 38 -11.72 -7.46 -11.67
CA LEU A 38 -11.78 -6.01 -11.85
C LEU A 38 -10.47 -5.39 -11.35
N GLY A 39 -9.91 -4.47 -12.14
CA GLY A 39 -8.62 -3.85 -11.82
C GLY A 39 -8.67 -3.03 -10.55
N MET A 40 -8.00 -3.49 -9.49
CA MET A 40 -7.69 -2.68 -8.32
C MET A 40 -6.45 -1.81 -8.52
N THR A 41 -5.63 -2.19 -9.46
CA THR A 41 -4.43 -1.54 -9.99
C THR A 41 -4.09 -2.18 -11.33
N HIS A 42 -3.09 -1.70 -12.09
CA HIS A 42 -2.83 -2.21 -13.44
C HIS A 42 -1.34 -2.53 -13.70
N GLU A 43 -0.58 -2.90 -12.67
CA GLU A 43 0.83 -3.34 -12.84
C GLU A 43 0.92 -4.51 -13.82
N GLU A 44 0.06 -5.51 -13.66
CA GLU A 44 0.05 -6.71 -14.49
C GLU A 44 -0.20 -6.37 -15.97
N ALA A 45 -1.18 -5.50 -16.23
CA ALA A 45 -1.49 -5.07 -17.60
C ALA A 45 -0.36 -4.21 -18.20
N ALA A 46 0.27 -3.35 -17.37
CA ALA A 46 1.39 -2.53 -17.79
C ALA A 46 2.62 -3.39 -18.14
N VAL A 47 2.94 -4.36 -17.30
CA VAL A 47 4.05 -5.30 -17.55
C VAL A 47 3.78 -6.15 -18.79
N GLN A 48 2.56 -6.65 -18.98
CA GLN A 48 2.19 -7.41 -20.17
C GLN A 48 2.38 -6.59 -21.45
N LEU A 49 1.91 -5.34 -21.47
CA LEU A 49 2.10 -4.46 -22.62
C LEU A 49 3.59 -4.22 -22.90
N VAL A 50 4.37 -3.93 -21.88
CA VAL A 50 5.79 -3.62 -22.00
C VAL A 50 6.59 -4.86 -22.44
N ARG A 51 6.25 -6.04 -21.96
CA ARG A 51 6.85 -7.31 -22.37
C ARG A 51 6.77 -7.50 -23.89
N ASP A 52 5.64 -7.12 -24.47
CA ASP A 52 5.40 -7.31 -25.91
C ASP A 52 6.08 -6.23 -26.78
N TYR A 53 6.20 -4.99 -26.27
CA TYR A 53 6.64 -3.85 -27.08
C TYR A 53 8.03 -3.32 -26.76
N ALA A 54 8.56 -3.53 -25.57
CA ALA A 54 9.83 -2.96 -25.14
C ALA A 54 10.94 -4.02 -25.05
N THR A 55 11.18 -4.74 -26.14
CA THR A 55 12.12 -5.87 -26.21
C THR A 55 13.59 -5.48 -26.38
N SER A 56 13.92 -4.17 -26.42
CA SER A 56 15.28 -3.67 -26.60
C SER A 56 15.64 -2.64 -25.53
N TYR A 57 16.86 -2.68 -25.03
CA TYR A 57 17.42 -1.69 -24.09
C TYR A 57 17.33 -0.24 -24.59
N SER A 58 17.38 -0.04 -25.92
CA SER A 58 17.27 1.30 -26.50
C SER A 58 15.93 1.98 -26.28
N LYS A 59 14.92 1.24 -25.83
CA LYS A 59 13.58 1.77 -25.49
C LYS A 59 13.48 2.28 -24.07
N TYR A 60 14.44 1.97 -23.21
CA TYR A 60 14.44 2.38 -21.79
C TYR A 60 15.34 3.60 -21.56
N PRO A 61 15.08 4.44 -20.54
CA PRO A 61 13.92 4.39 -19.65
C PRO A 61 12.69 5.02 -20.29
N PHE A 62 11.50 4.64 -19.82
CA PHE A 62 10.24 5.29 -20.20
C PHE A 62 9.18 5.10 -19.12
N MET A 63 8.10 5.88 -19.21
CA MET A 63 6.93 5.77 -18.37
C MET A 63 5.66 5.74 -19.19
N ILE A 64 4.72 4.90 -18.80
CA ILE A 64 3.33 4.91 -19.27
C ILE A 64 2.42 5.28 -18.11
N TYR A 65 1.30 5.93 -18.40
CA TYR A 65 0.32 6.31 -17.38
C TYR A 65 -1.10 6.29 -17.94
N GLN A 66 -2.03 6.24 -17.02
CA GLN A 66 -3.45 6.39 -17.32
C GLN A 66 -4.17 7.15 -16.22
N ILE A 67 -5.39 7.58 -16.53
CA ILE A 67 -6.41 7.99 -15.57
C ILE A 67 -7.59 7.07 -15.85
N GLN A 68 -7.87 6.16 -14.93
CA GLN A 68 -8.81 5.06 -15.15
C GLN A 68 -9.49 4.65 -13.86
N THR A 69 -10.71 4.14 -13.98
CA THR A 69 -11.47 3.53 -12.89
C THR A 69 -10.74 2.33 -12.31
N LYS A 70 -10.80 2.22 -10.98
CA LYS A 70 -10.31 1.09 -10.19
C LYS A 70 -11.43 0.56 -9.31
N PHE A 71 -11.32 -0.71 -8.98
CA PHE A 71 -12.25 -1.39 -8.08
C PHE A 71 -11.49 -2.06 -6.95
N ARG A 72 -11.90 -1.78 -5.71
CA ARG A 72 -11.43 -2.48 -4.51
C ARG A 72 -12.64 -2.88 -3.69
N ASP A 73 -12.73 -4.15 -3.29
CA ASP A 73 -13.83 -4.61 -2.46
C ASP A 73 -13.61 -4.17 -1.00
N GLU A 74 -13.69 -2.84 -0.83
CA GLU A 74 -13.50 -2.19 0.46
C GLU A 74 -14.53 -2.68 1.47
N ALA A 75 -14.04 -3.26 2.56
CA ALA A 75 -14.88 -3.84 3.59
C ALA A 75 -15.75 -2.81 4.31
N ARG A 76 -15.27 -1.56 4.45
CA ARG A 76 -15.93 -0.48 5.20
C ARG A 76 -15.92 0.84 4.43
N PRO A 77 -16.70 0.98 3.36
CA PRO A 77 -16.85 2.26 2.67
C PRO A 77 -17.34 3.33 3.65
N ARG A 78 -16.71 4.51 3.62
CA ARG A 78 -17.03 5.61 4.53
C ARG A 78 -16.53 6.95 4.02
N ALA A 79 -16.85 8.02 4.75
CA ALA A 79 -16.43 9.39 4.45
C ALA A 79 -16.83 9.86 3.03
N GLY A 80 -18.06 9.53 2.62
CA GLY A 80 -18.61 9.94 1.33
C GLY A 80 -17.83 9.35 0.15
N MET A 81 -17.11 10.17 -0.60
CA MET A 81 -16.33 9.75 -1.76
C MET A 81 -14.85 9.44 -1.45
N ILE A 82 -14.42 9.55 -0.20
CA ILE A 82 -13.00 9.36 0.17
C ILE A 82 -12.64 7.87 0.18
N ARG A 83 -13.53 7.02 0.71
CA ARG A 83 -13.28 5.58 0.81
C ARG A 83 -14.44 4.79 0.21
N VAL A 84 -14.31 4.45 -1.06
CA VAL A 84 -15.34 3.82 -1.90
C VAL A 84 -14.77 2.59 -2.62
N ARG A 85 -15.67 1.77 -3.18
CA ARG A 85 -15.27 0.55 -3.92
C ARG A 85 -14.92 0.81 -5.38
N GLU A 86 -15.43 1.89 -5.96
CA GLU A 86 -15.14 2.31 -7.33
C GLU A 86 -14.65 3.75 -7.32
N PHE A 87 -13.48 4.01 -7.90
CA PHE A 87 -12.87 5.33 -7.89
C PHE A 87 -11.94 5.51 -9.10
N THR A 88 -11.68 6.76 -9.45
CA THR A 88 -10.72 7.09 -10.50
C THR A 88 -9.33 7.27 -9.89
N MET A 89 -8.34 6.62 -10.51
CA MET A 89 -6.93 6.72 -10.14
C MET A 89 -6.11 7.23 -11.32
N LYS A 90 -5.18 8.14 -11.06
CA LYS A 90 -4.04 8.35 -11.93
C LYS A 90 -2.95 7.37 -11.48
N ASP A 91 -2.62 6.42 -12.32
CA ASP A 91 -1.55 5.46 -12.10
C ASP A 91 -0.52 5.54 -13.22
N ALA A 92 0.75 5.47 -12.84
CA ALA A 92 1.88 5.56 -13.74
C ALA A 92 2.92 4.49 -13.41
N TYR A 93 3.51 3.92 -14.45
CA TYR A 93 4.43 2.79 -14.37
C TYR A 93 5.69 3.15 -15.15
N SER A 94 6.83 3.18 -14.47
CA SER A 94 8.12 3.50 -15.09
C SER A 94 8.99 2.26 -15.17
N PHE A 95 9.76 2.18 -16.24
CA PHE A 95 10.59 1.04 -16.57
C PHE A 95 12.02 1.51 -16.82
N HIS A 96 12.98 0.85 -16.17
CA HIS A 96 14.37 1.27 -16.09
C HIS A 96 15.31 0.10 -16.33
N THR A 97 16.57 0.39 -16.72
CA THR A 97 17.60 -0.63 -16.92
C THR A 97 18.54 -0.76 -15.72
N SER A 98 18.45 0.15 -14.74
CA SER A 98 19.26 0.11 -13.53
C SER A 98 18.47 0.65 -12.33
N GLN A 99 18.86 0.19 -11.14
CA GLN A 99 18.31 0.68 -9.88
C GLN A 99 18.57 2.18 -9.68
N ALA A 100 19.76 2.64 -9.99
CA ALA A 100 20.11 4.05 -9.85
C ALA A 100 19.26 4.98 -10.73
N ASP A 101 18.95 4.56 -11.97
CA ASP A 101 18.06 5.32 -12.85
C ASP A 101 16.61 5.32 -12.30
N LEU A 102 16.15 4.20 -11.76
CA LEU A 102 14.84 4.12 -11.10
C LEU A 102 14.75 5.08 -9.91
N GLU A 103 15.75 5.10 -9.04
CA GLU A 103 15.79 5.96 -7.86
C GLU A 103 15.80 7.44 -8.23
N ALA A 104 16.64 7.82 -9.18
CA ALA A 104 16.68 9.20 -9.70
C ALA A 104 15.33 9.63 -10.31
N TYR A 105 14.63 8.70 -10.96
CA TYR A 105 13.32 8.96 -11.52
C TYR A 105 12.24 9.04 -10.42
N TYR A 106 12.33 8.19 -9.41
CA TYR A 106 11.44 8.23 -8.25
C TYR A 106 11.48 9.60 -7.55
N ASP A 107 12.68 10.16 -7.34
CA ASP A 107 12.85 11.52 -6.78
C ASP A 107 12.23 12.60 -7.68
N ARG A 108 12.28 12.44 -8.99
CA ARG A 108 11.60 13.36 -9.91
C ARG A 108 10.08 13.28 -9.78
N CYS A 109 9.54 12.08 -9.63
CA CYS A 109 8.12 11.87 -9.38
C CYS A 109 7.70 12.48 -8.04
N HIS A 110 8.49 12.26 -6.98
CA HIS A 110 8.26 12.85 -5.66
C HIS A 110 8.12 14.37 -5.74
N ARG A 111 9.10 15.06 -6.33
CA ARG A 111 9.03 16.53 -6.54
C ARG A 111 7.87 16.96 -7.44
N ALA A 112 7.42 16.10 -8.36
CA ALA A 112 6.24 16.38 -9.17
C ALA A 112 4.96 16.36 -8.32
N TYR A 113 4.83 15.41 -7.40
CA TYR A 113 3.69 15.36 -6.48
C TYR A 113 3.64 16.56 -5.55
N GLU A 114 4.75 17.02 -5.00
CA GLU A 114 4.81 18.26 -4.21
C GLU A 114 4.21 19.45 -4.98
N ARG A 115 4.63 19.61 -6.25
CA ARG A 115 4.07 20.66 -7.12
C ARG A 115 2.60 20.47 -7.44
N ILE A 116 2.14 19.22 -7.61
CA ILE A 116 0.74 18.90 -7.88
C ILE A 116 -0.12 19.34 -6.68
N PHE A 117 0.25 18.98 -5.47
CA PHE A 117 -0.51 19.34 -4.27
C PHE A 117 -0.49 20.84 -4.00
N ALA A 118 0.66 21.50 -4.17
CA ALA A 118 0.72 22.96 -4.08
C ALA A 118 -0.20 23.64 -5.10
N ARG A 119 -0.23 23.17 -6.36
CA ARG A 119 -1.13 23.70 -7.41
C ARG A 119 -2.59 23.34 -7.16
N ALA A 120 -2.87 22.24 -6.49
CA ALA A 120 -4.23 21.85 -6.09
C ALA A 120 -4.76 22.68 -4.89
N GLY A 121 -3.94 23.52 -4.29
CA GLY A 121 -4.33 24.37 -3.15
C GLY A 121 -4.23 23.69 -1.80
N VAL A 122 -3.44 22.62 -1.68
CA VAL A 122 -3.16 21.88 -0.43
C VAL A 122 -1.65 21.83 -0.14
N PRO A 123 -1.00 22.99 0.06
CA PRO A 123 0.44 23.06 0.26
C PRO A 123 0.92 22.45 1.59
N GLU A 124 0.01 22.24 2.54
CA GLU A 124 0.29 21.65 3.87
C GLU A 124 0.45 20.13 3.84
N VAL A 125 0.43 19.52 2.66
CA VAL A 125 0.68 18.10 2.49
C VAL A 125 2.15 17.79 2.80
N VAL A 126 2.37 16.80 3.66
CA VAL A 126 3.70 16.28 3.98
C VAL A 126 3.92 14.92 3.33
N SER A 127 5.13 14.68 2.85
CA SER A 127 5.53 13.36 2.39
C SER A 127 6.04 12.55 3.57
N VAL A 128 5.52 11.36 3.76
CA VAL A 128 5.90 10.46 4.84
C VAL A 128 6.32 9.10 4.29
N LYS A 129 7.32 8.49 4.93
CA LYS A 129 7.67 7.09 4.70
C LYS A 129 6.47 6.21 5.09
N SER A 130 6.07 5.30 4.23
CA SER A 130 4.96 4.38 4.46
C SER A 130 5.36 2.93 4.24
N ASP A 131 4.53 2.01 4.73
CA ASP A 131 4.64 0.60 4.39
C ASP A 131 4.18 0.38 2.93
N SER A 132 4.88 -0.45 2.19
CA SER A 132 4.48 -0.84 0.83
C SER A 132 3.27 -1.78 0.80
N GLY A 133 2.92 -2.37 1.93
CA GLY A 133 1.77 -3.24 2.11
C GLY A 133 1.74 -4.40 1.11
N MET A 134 0.54 -4.76 0.66
CA MET A 134 0.32 -5.81 -0.32
C MET A 134 0.85 -5.48 -1.74
N MET A 135 1.22 -4.25 -2.00
CA MET A 135 1.73 -3.83 -3.31
C MET A 135 3.17 -4.25 -3.52
N GLY A 136 3.91 -4.49 -2.44
CA GLY A 136 5.34 -4.84 -2.48
C GLY A 136 6.25 -3.65 -2.78
N GLY A 137 7.56 -3.91 -2.80
CA GLY A 137 8.58 -2.89 -3.00
C GLY A 137 9.36 -2.57 -1.72
N SER A 138 10.50 -1.91 -1.87
CA SER A 138 11.40 -1.59 -0.75
C SER A 138 11.24 -0.17 -0.22
N VAL A 139 10.61 0.72 -1.00
CA VAL A 139 10.41 2.14 -0.65
C VAL A 139 9.00 2.54 -1.02
N SER A 140 8.31 3.16 -0.09
CA SER A 140 6.99 3.73 -0.30
C SER A 140 6.87 5.06 0.42
N HIS A 141 6.21 6.02 -0.22
CA HIS A 141 5.86 7.31 0.37
C HIS A 141 4.38 7.60 0.16
N GLU A 142 3.80 8.24 1.14
CA GLU A 142 2.45 8.79 1.08
C GLU A 142 2.51 10.31 1.27
N PHE A 143 1.64 11.00 0.56
CA PHE A 143 1.45 12.44 0.72
C PHE A 143 0.21 12.67 1.57
N MET A 144 0.43 13.11 2.81
CA MET A 144 -0.58 13.18 3.86
C MET A 144 -0.92 14.64 4.18
N LEU A 145 -2.21 14.97 4.19
CA LEU A 145 -2.68 16.25 4.69
C LEU A 145 -2.82 16.21 6.21
N LEU A 146 -2.14 17.10 6.91
CA LEU A 146 -2.24 17.20 8.36
C LEU A 146 -3.60 17.79 8.75
N THR A 147 -4.44 16.99 9.38
CA THR A 147 -5.77 17.39 9.80
C THR A 147 -6.23 16.61 11.02
N PRO A 148 -6.93 17.24 11.98
CA PRO A 148 -7.43 16.56 13.18
C PRO A 148 -8.54 15.54 12.89
N ILE A 149 -9.14 15.56 11.71
CA ILE A 149 -10.17 14.59 11.28
C ILE A 149 -9.58 13.40 10.51
N GLY A 150 -8.25 13.35 10.35
CA GLY A 150 -7.56 12.23 9.71
C GLY A 150 -7.65 10.95 10.54
N GLU A 151 -7.50 9.82 9.88
CA GLU A 151 -7.57 8.49 10.51
C GLU A 151 -6.19 7.95 10.89
N ASP A 152 -5.14 8.37 10.17
CA ASP A 152 -3.79 7.87 10.35
C ASP A 152 -3.00 8.73 11.32
N THR A 153 -2.06 8.11 12.03
CA THR A 153 -1.14 8.79 12.93
C THR A 153 0.24 8.90 12.27
N LEU A 154 0.78 10.13 12.25
CA LEU A 154 2.09 10.41 11.70
C LEU A 154 3.13 10.68 12.80
N VAL A 155 4.33 10.18 12.60
CA VAL A 155 5.50 10.47 13.40
C VAL A 155 6.36 11.49 12.64
N ILE A 156 6.50 12.68 13.19
CA ILE A 156 7.27 13.77 12.57
C ILE A 156 8.28 14.30 13.58
N CYS A 157 9.55 14.31 13.20
CA CYS A 157 10.62 14.89 14.02
C CYS A 157 10.87 16.34 13.58
N PRO A 158 10.65 17.34 14.44
CA PRO A 158 10.87 18.75 14.08
C PRO A 158 12.35 19.11 13.96
N GLU A 159 13.28 18.30 14.52
CA GLU A 159 14.71 18.60 14.50
C GLU A 159 15.40 18.08 13.23
N CYS A 160 15.12 16.84 12.81
CA CYS A 160 15.81 16.23 11.65
C CYS A 160 14.93 16.10 10.40
N GLY A 161 13.63 16.44 10.48
CA GLY A 161 12.70 16.33 9.37
C GLY A 161 12.25 14.90 9.04
N TYR A 162 12.62 13.91 9.88
CA TYR A 162 12.11 12.54 9.71
C TYR A 162 10.57 12.54 9.76
N SER A 163 9.95 11.86 8.80
CA SER A 163 8.51 11.72 8.76
C SER A 163 8.12 10.32 8.25
N ALA A 164 7.21 9.67 8.99
CA ALA A 164 6.69 8.36 8.64
C ALA A 164 5.26 8.21 9.15
N ASN A 165 4.46 7.35 8.54
CA ASN A 165 3.26 6.89 9.22
C ASN A 165 3.66 5.97 10.38
N MET A 166 2.76 5.80 11.36
CA MET A 166 3.09 5.05 12.58
C MET A 166 3.48 3.59 12.28
N GLU A 167 2.93 2.99 11.24
CA GLU A 167 3.17 1.59 10.87
C GLU A 167 4.57 1.38 10.27
N ALA A 168 5.10 2.40 9.61
CA ALA A 168 6.43 2.36 8.98
C ALA A 168 7.51 3.13 9.76
N ALA A 169 7.15 3.70 10.91
CA ALA A 169 8.09 4.48 11.72
C ALA A 169 9.17 3.58 12.35
N ASP A 170 10.42 3.97 12.16
CA ASP A 170 11.54 3.30 12.84
C ASP A 170 11.48 3.59 14.34
N CYS A 171 11.60 2.56 15.17
CA CYS A 171 11.62 2.69 16.63
C CYS A 171 12.84 1.98 17.22
N ILE A 172 13.33 2.50 18.33
CA ILE A 172 14.35 1.83 19.13
C ILE A 172 13.64 0.89 20.09
N VAL A 173 13.69 -0.40 19.80
CA VAL A 173 13.16 -1.42 20.71
C VAL A 173 14.25 -1.76 21.73
N ALA A 174 13.94 -1.55 23.03
CA ALA A 174 14.80 -2.04 24.08
C ALA A 174 14.92 -3.57 23.99
N LYS A 175 16.14 -4.10 24.09
CA LYS A 175 16.31 -5.56 24.16
C LYS A 175 15.47 -6.07 25.34
N PRO A 176 14.61 -7.10 25.10
CA PRO A 176 13.92 -7.74 26.20
C PRO A 176 14.93 -8.27 27.20
N ALA A 177 14.60 -8.27 28.49
CA ALA A 177 15.39 -8.96 29.49
C ALA A 177 15.55 -10.43 29.07
N ASP A 178 16.72 -11.05 29.38
CA ASP A 178 16.94 -12.48 29.15
C ASP A 178 15.95 -13.28 30.04
N GLU A 179 14.73 -13.41 29.59
CA GLU A 179 13.71 -14.26 30.20
C GLU A 179 13.82 -15.64 29.54
N ALA A 180 13.69 -16.70 30.34
CA ALA A 180 13.66 -18.06 29.81
C ALA A 180 12.47 -18.24 28.86
N GLU A 181 12.71 -18.88 27.71
CA GLU A 181 11.65 -19.21 26.77
C GLU A 181 10.60 -20.11 27.44
N ALA A 182 9.34 -19.69 27.34
CA ALA A 182 8.21 -20.49 27.82
C ALA A 182 7.47 -21.11 26.62
N PRO A 183 6.89 -22.32 26.75
CA PRO A 183 6.10 -22.91 25.68
C PRO A 183 4.90 -22.05 25.33
N LEU A 184 4.61 -21.89 24.05
CA LEU A 184 3.44 -21.18 23.57
C LEU A 184 2.16 -21.90 24.02
N THR A 185 1.31 -21.24 24.77
CA THR A 185 0.04 -21.79 25.24
C THR A 185 -1.15 -20.96 24.78
N ARG A 186 -2.23 -21.65 24.41
CA ARG A 186 -3.49 -20.98 24.07
C ARG A 186 -4.27 -20.71 25.36
N VAL A 187 -4.66 -19.44 25.57
CA VAL A 187 -5.43 -19.02 26.73
C VAL A 187 -6.81 -18.53 26.27
N HIS A 188 -7.85 -18.97 26.98
CA HIS A 188 -9.22 -18.53 26.73
C HIS A 188 -9.49 -17.23 27.50
N THR A 189 -9.90 -16.18 26.81
CA THR A 189 -10.17 -14.85 27.39
C THR A 189 -11.63 -14.42 27.11
N PRO A 190 -12.61 -15.04 27.79
CA PRO A 190 -14.03 -14.78 27.53
C PRO A 190 -14.39 -13.36 27.93
N GLY A 191 -15.11 -12.64 27.03
CA GLY A 191 -15.59 -11.29 27.30
C GLY A 191 -14.52 -10.20 27.25
N ALA A 192 -13.25 -10.53 26.98
CA ALA A 192 -12.19 -9.54 26.75
C ALA A 192 -12.21 -9.04 25.31
N HIS A 193 -12.46 -7.75 25.13
CA HIS A 193 -12.55 -7.11 23.80
C HIS A 193 -11.43 -6.11 23.55
N THR A 194 -10.73 -5.70 24.60
CA THR A 194 -9.60 -4.75 24.50
C THR A 194 -8.31 -5.39 25.03
N ILE A 195 -7.17 -4.78 24.76
CA ILE A 195 -5.88 -5.23 25.30
C ILE A 195 -5.91 -5.14 26.82
N GLU A 196 -6.49 -4.09 27.37
CA GLU A 196 -6.63 -3.86 28.81
C GLU A 196 -7.43 -4.97 29.48
N ASP A 197 -8.55 -5.42 28.86
CA ASP A 197 -9.34 -6.53 29.38
C ASP A 197 -8.53 -7.83 29.42
N VAL A 198 -7.78 -8.12 28.34
CA VAL A 198 -6.91 -9.29 28.27
C VAL A 198 -5.81 -9.22 29.31
N CYS A 199 -5.15 -8.07 29.46
CA CYS A 199 -4.12 -7.84 30.46
C CYS A 199 -4.64 -8.06 31.90
N ALA A 200 -5.83 -7.53 32.18
CA ALA A 200 -6.47 -7.70 33.51
C ALA A 200 -6.80 -9.17 33.79
N GLN A 201 -7.34 -9.92 32.82
CA GLN A 201 -7.65 -11.34 33.00
C GLN A 201 -6.40 -12.23 33.15
N LEU A 202 -5.33 -11.93 32.42
CA LEU A 202 -4.10 -12.71 32.46
C LEU A 202 -3.11 -12.22 33.52
N ASN A 203 -3.39 -11.12 34.18
CA ASN A 203 -2.49 -10.46 35.13
C ASN A 203 -1.11 -10.17 34.52
N VAL A 204 -1.10 -9.67 33.29
CA VAL A 204 0.13 -9.27 32.57
C VAL A 204 0.09 -7.76 32.30
N PRO A 205 1.21 -7.05 32.37
CA PRO A 205 1.26 -5.64 32.06
C PRO A 205 1.10 -5.41 30.54
N VAL A 206 0.53 -4.27 30.16
CA VAL A 206 0.21 -3.93 28.76
C VAL A 206 1.45 -3.94 27.87
N GLU A 207 2.59 -3.50 28.37
CA GLU A 207 3.87 -3.49 27.64
C GLU A 207 4.42 -4.89 27.31
N LYS A 208 3.87 -5.94 27.92
CA LYS A 208 4.20 -7.35 27.60
C LYS A 208 3.22 -7.98 26.59
N THR A 209 2.32 -7.19 26.02
CA THR A 209 1.37 -7.68 25.02
C THR A 209 1.76 -7.20 23.63
N ALA A 210 1.48 -8.02 22.61
CA ALA A 210 1.60 -7.68 21.22
C ALA A 210 0.32 -8.08 20.46
N LYS A 211 -0.07 -7.30 19.47
CA LYS A 211 -1.22 -7.56 18.60
C LYS A 211 -0.75 -7.98 17.23
#